data_790972e42b92feb9a99c6fcdb575d80b
#
_entry.id   790972e42b92feb9a99c6fcdb575d80b
#
_cell.length_a   1.000
_cell.length_b   1.000
_cell.length_c   1.000
_cell.angle_alpha   90.00
_cell.angle_beta   90.00
_cell.angle_gamma   90.00
#
_symmetry.space_group_name_H-M   'P 1'
#
loop_
_entity.id
_entity.type
_entity.pdbx_description
1 polymer ?
#
loop_
_entity_poly.entity_id
_entity_poly.type
_entity_poly.pdbx_seq_one_letter_code
_entity_poly.pdbx_strand_id
1 'polypeptide(L)'
;MEKVALLCRSSTNQQDYQYQIDLLTKICESRSWEIVKTFANKISGAKKNEEREEIMQLIEYVKTHEVDRVCCTEISRLGRSTIEALKVIEVLNENKVNLFLANYGIETLTKDGKVNPAISLITTILLEVSQLERSLIRDRMKAGYAAYRQRCKENGISMGRSTSYRKSEQAYREQYSKELTLMRKNVSLRNISKLTGVSMNTLRKIKQYI
;
A
#
# COMPACT_ATOMS: atom_id res chain seq x y z
N MET A 1 11.33 -32.03 -10.75
CA MET A 1 10.07 -31.27 -10.84
C MET A 1 10.42 -29.83 -10.54
N GLU A 2 9.86 -28.85 -11.27
CA GLU A 2 10.07 -27.44 -10.95
C GLU A 2 9.32 -27.09 -9.66
N LYS A 3 10.01 -26.44 -8.72
CA LYS A 3 9.47 -26.00 -7.43
C LYS A 3 8.75 -24.67 -7.58
N VAL A 4 7.47 -24.63 -7.26
CA VAL A 4 6.60 -23.48 -7.50
C VAL A 4 6.03 -22.91 -6.21
N ALA A 5 6.14 -21.60 -6.02
CA ALA A 5 5.42 -20.87 -5.00
C ALA A 5 4.17 -20.20 -5.59
N LEU A 6 3.03 -20.33 -4.91
CA LEU A 6 1.79 -19.66 -5.31
C LEU A 6 1.64 -18.34 -4.57
N LEU A 7 1.23 -17.28 -5.27
CA LEU A 7 0.86 -16.00 -4.71
C LEU A 7 -0.61 -15.72 -5.00
N CYS A 8 -1.42 -15.71 -3.94
CA CYS A 8 -2.85 -15.48 -3.99
C CYS A 8 -3.25 -14.30 -3.10
N ARG A 9 -4.09 -13.41 -3.61
CA ARG A 9 -4.56 -12.23 -2.86
C ARG A 9 -6.02 -11.95 -3.16
N SER A 10 -6.83 -11.76 -2.13
CA SER A 10 -8.21 -11.30 -2.27
C SER A 10 -8.47 -10.06 -1.42
N SER A 11 -9.25 -9.10 -1.94
CA SER A 11 -9.57 -7.86 -1.24
C SER A 11 -10.73 -8.01 -0.24
N THR A 12 -11.68 -8.93 -0.45
CA THR A 12 -12.88 -9.05 0.40
C THR A 12 -13.64 -10.38 0.27
N ASN A 13 -13.46 -11.13 -0.81
CA ASN A 13 -14.31 -12.29 -1.08
C ASN A 13 -13.54 -13.61 -0.91
N GLN A 14 -13.98 -14.42 0.04
CA GLN A 14 -13.38 -15.73 0.32
C GLN A 14 -13.47 -16.69 -0.88
N GLN A 15 -14.51 -16.54 -1.72
CA GLN A 15 -14.69 -17.34 -2.93
C GLN A 15 -13.64 -17.02 -3.99
N ASP A 16 -13.29 -15.73 -4.17
CA ASP A 16 -12.26 -15.30 -5.13
C ASP A 16 -10.86 -15.84 -4.77
N TYR A 17 -10.56 -15.90 -3.49
CA TYR A 17 -9.32 -16.46 -2.99
C TYR A 17 -9.19 -17.97 -3.26
N GLN A 18 -10.22 -18.75 -2.90
CA GLN A 18 -10.20 -20.19 -3.15
C GLN A 18 -10.14 -20.50 -4.64
N TYR A 19 -10.89 -19.78 -5.45
CA TYR A 19 -10.83 -19.90 -6.90
C TYR A 19 -9.41 -19.71 -7.47
N GLN A 20 -8.66 -18.72 -6.97
CA GLN A 20 -7.28 -18.48 -7.40
C GLN A 20 -6.38 -19.67 -7.07
N ILE A 21 -6.48 -20.23 -5.85
CA ILE A 21 -5.70 -21.40 -5.45
C ILE A 21 -6.05 -22.60 -6.34
N ASP A 22 -7.33 -22.89 -6.51
CA ASP A 22 -7.80 -24.03 -7.29
C ASP A 22 -7.33 -23.94 -8.76
N LEU A 23 -7.42 -22.72 -9.35
CA LEU A 23 -6.95 -22.47 -10.70
C LEU A 23 -5.44 -22.70 -10.84
N LEU A 24 -4.64 -22.09 -9.94
CA LEU A 24 -3.19 -22.23 -9.99
C LEU A 24 -2.73 -23.65 -9.68
N THR A 25 -3.40 -24.35 -8.77
CA THR A 25 -3.13 -25.77 -8.48
C THR A 25 -3.34 -26.65 -9.70
N LYS A 26 -4.49 -26.51 -10.39
CA LYS A 26 -4.76 -27.25 -11.63
C LYS A 26 -3.72 -26.98 -12.72
N ILE A 27 -3.25 -25.73 -12.83
CA ILE A 27 -2.17 -25.39 -13.79
C ILE A 27 -0.86 -26.09 -13.39
N CYS A 28 -0.49 -26.07 -12.10
CA CYS A 28 0.71 -26.76 -11.62
C CYS A 28 0.64 -28.26 -11.86
N GLU A 29 -0.49 -28.89 -11.57
CA GLU A 29 -0.73 -30.30 -11.85
C GLU A 29 -0.58 -30.64 -13.33
N SER A 30 -1.21 -29.87 -14.21
CA SER A 30 -1.15 -30.06 -15.67
C SER A 30 0.26 -29.93 -16.26
N ARG A 31 1.13 -29.17 -15.57
CA ARG A 31 2.52 -28.92 -16.00
C ARG A 31 3.54 -29.75 -15.22
N SER A 32 3.09 -30.63 -14.33
CA SER A 32 3.96 -31.43 -13.44
C SER A 32 4.89 -30.57 -12.57
N TRP A 33 4.39 -29.44 -12.07
CA TRP A 33 5.08 -28.56 -11.16
C TRP A 33 4.77 -28.93 -9.70
N GLU A 34 5.77 -28.84 -8.83
CA GLU A 34 5.64 -29.11 -7.40
C GLU A 34 5.35 -27.83 -6.62
N ILE A 35 4.19 -27.75 -5.98
CA ILE A 35 3.85 -26.59 -5.14
C ILE A 35 4.56 -26.73 -3.79
N VAL A 36 5.58 -25.89 -3.56
CA VAL A 36 6.36 -25.90 -2.32
C VAL A 36 5.79 -24.97 -1.25
N LYS A 37 5.13 -23.87 -1.63
CA LYS A 37 4.49 -22.94 -0.68
C LYS A 37 3.42 -22.09 -1.34
N THR A 38 2.39 -21.74 -0.56
CA THR A 38 1.35 -20.79 -0.95
C THR A 38 1.42 -19.56 -0.04
N PHE A 39 1.65 -18.39 -0.65
CA PHE A 39 1.60 -17.10 0.00
C PHE A 39 0.23 -16.49 -0.23
N ALA A 40 -0.44 -16.21 0.86
CA ALA A 40 -1.84 -15.88 0.82
C ALA A 40 -2.21 -14.88 1.91
N ASN A 41 -2.80 -13.75 1.55
CA ASN A 41 -3.30 -12.79 2.54
C ASN A 41 -4.80 -12.59 2.38
N LYS A 42 -5.53 -12.81 3.50
CA LYS A 42 -6.92 -12.37 3.66
C LYS A 42 -6.88 -10.95 4.22
N ILE A 43 -7.07 -9.95 3.39
CA ILE A 43 -7.24 -8.57 3.89
C ILE A 43 -8.63 -8.50 4.55
N SER A 44 -8.67 -8.61 5.88
CA SER A 44 -9.86 -8.22 6.64
C SER A 44 -9.98 -6.69 6.58
N GLY A 45 -11.14 -6.18 6.14
CA GLY A 45 -11.39 -4.77 5.86
C GLY A 45 -11.22 -3.77 7.01
N ALA A 46 -10.68 -4.19 8.16
CA ALA A 46 -10.55 -3.40 9.38
C ALA A 46 -9.14 -2.83 9.65
N LYS A 47 -8.10 -3.28 8.95
CA LYS A 47 -6.72 -2.81 9.21
C LYS A 47 -6.12 -2.08 8.01
N LYS A 48 -6.02 -0.76 8.11
CA LYS A 48 -5.47 0.14 7.08
C LYS A 48 -3.95 0.10 6.90
N ASN A 49 -3.19 -0.65 7.67
CA ASN A 49 -1.72 -0.53 7.77
C ASN A 49 -0.97 -1.88 7.79
N GLU A 50 -1.54 -2.97 7.32
CA GLU A 50 -0.74 -4.18 7.13
C GLU A 50 0.05 -4.03 5.83
N GLU A 51 1.30 -3.63 5.99
CA GLU A 51 2.36 -3.73 5.00
C GLU A 51 2.37 -5.19 4.49
N ARG A 52 2.21 -5.37 3.23
CA ARG A 52 2.45 -6.51 2.33
C ARG A 52 3.30 -7.64 2.88
N GLU A 53 2.88 -8.17 3.98
CA GLU A 53 3.60 -9.24 4.67
C GLU A 53 3.80 -10.45 3.75
N GLU A 54 2.77 -10.77 2.92
CA GLU A 54 2.82 -11.85 1.96
C GLU A 54 3.88 -11.67 0.86
N ILE A 55 4.06 -10.44 0.36
CA ILE A 55 5.08 -10.14 -0.66
C ILE A 55 6.48 -10.15 -0.04
N MET A 56 6.62 -9.59 1.16
CA MET A 56 7.89 -9.62 1.88
C MET A 56 8.29 -11.05 2.22
N GLN A 57 7.35 -11.87 2.70
CA GLN A 57 7.57 -13.28 2.96
C GLN A 57 7.90 -14.07 1.69
N LEU A 58 7.24 -13.77 0.57
CA LEU A 58 7.57 -14.37 -0.73
C LEU A 58 9.01 -14.04 -1.14
N ILE A 59 9.39 -12.75 -1.09
CA ILE A 59 10.73 -12.32 -1.48
C ILE A 59 11.81 -12.95 -0.58
N GLU A 60 11.56 -12.99 0.73
CA GLU A 60 12.48 -13.63 1.68
C GLU A 60 12.59 -15.14 1.41
N TYR A 61 11.47 -15.78 1.15
CA TYR A 61 11.43 -17.22 0.86
C TYR A 61 12.20 -17.56 -0.44
N VAL A 62 12.00 -16.78 -1.49
CA VAL A 62 12.72 -16.95 -2.77
C VAL A 62 14.23 -16.77 -2.60
N LYS A 63 14.69 -15.91 -1.68
CA LYS A 63 16.12 -15.69 -1.42
C LYS A 63 16.75 -16.81 -0.57
N THR A 64 15.95 -17.53 0.20
CA THR A 64 16.44 -18.51 1.19
C THR A 64 16.16 -19.97 0.82
N HIS A 65 15.28 -20.19 -0.15
CA HIS A 65 14.89 -21.53 -0.58
C HIS A 65 14.99 -21.65 -2.10
N GLU A 66 15.17 -22.88 -2.57
CA GLU A 66 15.14 -23.17 -4.01
C GLU A 66 13.71 -23.10 -4.53
N VAL A 67 13.43 -22.07 -5.31
CA VAL A 67 12.15 -21.85 -6.01
C VAL A 67 12.47 -21.55 -7.46
N ASP A 68 11.94 -22.35 -8.37
CA ASP A 68 12.14 -22.14 -9.81
C ASP A 68 11.14 -21.12 -10.36
N ARG A 69 9.94 -21.07 -9.73
CA ARG A 69 8.83 -20.32 -10.29
C ARG A 69 7.90 -19.77 -9.20
N VAL A 70 7.38 -18.58 -9.45
CA VAL A 70 6.23 -18.00 -8.72
C VAL A 70 5.03 -17.97 -9.67
N CYS A 71 3.87 -18.44 -9.23
CA CYS A 71 2.63 -18.37 -9.99
C CYS A 71 1.64 -17.43 -9.32
N CYS A 72 1.07 -16.52 -10.10
CA CYS A 72 -0.08 -15.73 -9.70
C CYS A 72 -1.07 -15.54 -10.86
N THR A 73 -2.28 -15.13 -10.59
CA THR A 73 -3.31 -14.98 -11.63
C THR A 73 -3.04 -13.77 -12.51
N GLU A 74 -2.63 -12.64 -11.93
CA GLU A 74 -2.43 -11.36 -12.63
C GLU A 74 -1.42 -10.46 -11.92
N ILE A 75 -0.88 -9.48 -12.64
CA ILE A 75 0.13 -8.53 -12.13
C ILE A 75 -0.37 -7.74 -10.92
N SER A 76 -1.66 -7.46 -10.82
CA SER A 76 -2.26 -6.73 -9.70
C SER A 76 -2.08 -7.43 -8.34
N ARG A 77 -1.77 -8.73 -8.34
CA ARG A 77 -1.48 -9.49 -7.11
C ARG A 77 -0.10 -9.15 -6.53
N LEU A 78 0.84 -8.73 -7.36
CA LEU A 78 2.21 -8.38 -6.96
C LEU A 78 2.30 -7.00 -6.29
N GLY A 79 1.33 -6.11 -6.53
CA GLY A 79 1.43 -4.75 -6.03
C GLY A 79 0.12 -3.97 -6.00
N ARG A 80 0.06 -2.91 -5.19
CA ARG A 80 -1.04 -1.92 -5.21
C ARG A 80 -0.89 -0.90 -6.33
N SER A 81 0.30 -0.78 -6.86
CA SER A 81 0.62 0.06 -8.01
C SER A 81 1.50 -0.74 -8.97
N THR A 82 1.47 -0.33 -10.23
CA THR A 82 2.30 -0.94 -11.26
C THR A 82 3.80 -0.87 -10.91
N ILE A 83 4.26 0.26 -10.35
CA ILE A 83 5.66 0.42 -9.96
C ILE A 83 6.08 -0.61 -8.90
N GLU A 84 5.19 -0.89 -7.95
CA GLU A 84 5.49 -1.87 -6.92
C GLU A 84 5.49 -3.30 -7.45
N ALA A 85 4.55 -3.64 -8.35
CA ALA A 85 4.54 -4.93 -9.02
C ALA A 85 5.81 -5.15 -9.85
N LEU A 86 6.29 -4.11 -10.55
CA LEU A 86 7.53 -4.16 -11.32
C LEU A 86 8.77 -4.41 -10.46
N LYS A 87 8.86 -3.79 -9.28
CA LYS A 87 9.95 -4.05 -8.33
C LYS A 87 9.97 -5.51 -7.88
N VAL A 88 8.80 -6.11 -7.65
CA VAL A 88 8.72 -7.54 -7.31
C VAL A 88 9.19 -8.40 -8.48
N ILE A 89 8.77 -8.10 -9.71
CA ILE A 89 9.22 -8.81 -10.92
C ILE A 89 10.74 -8.70 -11.07
N GLU A 90 11.31 -7.51 -10.87
CA GLU A 90 12.74 -7.27 -10.93
C GLU A 90 13.49 -8.15 -9.92
N VAL A 91 13.07 -8.16 -8.65
CA VAL A 91 13.65 -9.01 -7.61
C VAL A 91 13.55 -10.50 -7.93
N LEU A 92 12.43 -10.96 -8.49
CA LEU A 92 12.29 -12.36 -8.92
C LEU A 92 13.26 -12.69 -10.05
N ASN A 93 13.37 -11.82 -11.06
CA ASN A 93 14.27 -11.99 -12.20
C ASN A 93 15.76 -12.00 -11.76
N GLU A 94 16.16 -11.11 -10.83
CA GLU A 94 17.51 -11.07 -10.24
C GLU A 94 17.87 -12.39 -9.54
N ASN A 95 16.88 -13.01 -8.86
CA ASN A 95 17.05 -14.32 -8.23
C ASN A 95 16.83 -15.50 -9.18
N LYS A 96 16.68 -15.24 -10.50
CA LYS A 96 16.42 -16.23 -11.55
C LYS A 96 15.14 -17.05 -11.35
N VAL A 97 14.19 -16.49 -10.62
CA VAL A 97 12.88 -17.09 -10.38
C VAL A 97 11.91 -16.59 -11.42
N ASN A 98 11.33 -17.52 -12.19
CA ASN A 98 10.39 -17.20 -13.25
C ASN A 98 9.02 -16.85 -12.65
N LEU A 99 8.38 -15.75 -13.07
CA LEU A 99 7.01 -15.45 -12.73
C LEU A 99 6.08 -15.91 -13.85
N PHE A 100 5.10 -16.72 -13.50
CA PHE A 100 4.02 -17.15 -14.38
C PHE A 100 2.71 -16.41 -14.06
N LEU A 101 2.19 -15.71 -15.07
CA LEU A 101 0.93 -14.98 -15.00
C LEU A 101 -0.18 -15.83 -15.65
N ALA A 102 -1.01 -16.47 -14.82
CA ALA A 102 -1.95 -17.50 -15.29
C ALA A 102 -3.01 -16.95 -16.26
N ASN A 103 -3.55 -15.75 -16.02
CA ASN A 103 -4.59 -15.16 -16.88
C ASN A 103 -4.10 -14.87 -18.31
N TYR A 104 -2.80 -14.71 -18.48
CA TYR A 104 -2.19 -14.37 -19.77
C TYR A 104 -1.39 -15.51 -20.37
N GLY A 105 -1.09 -16.54 -19.58
CA GLY A 105 -0.20 -17.63 -20.00
C GLY A 105 1.24 -17.18 -20.28
N ILE A 106 1.69 -16.10 -19.64
CA ILE A 106 2.96 -15.43 -19.90
C ILE A 106 3.94 -15.68 -18.77
N GLU A 107 5.21 -15.89 -19.13
CA GLU A 107 6.34 -16.07 -18.23
C GLU A 107 7.31 -14.88 -18.32
N THR A 108 7.89 -14.46 -17.19
CA THR A 108 8.82 -13.33 -17.18
C THR A 108 10.20 -13.66 -17.70
N LEU A 109 10.61 -14.93 -17.61
CA LEU A 109 11.88 -15.41 -18.13
C LEU A 109 11.64 -16.41 -19.27
N THR A 110 12.53 -16.40 -20.26
CA THR A 110 12.61 -17.40 -21.30
C THR A 110 13.28 -18.68 -20.77
N LYS A 111 13.23 -19.77 -21.56
CA LYS A 111 13.92 -21.02 -21.22
C LYS A 111 15.43 -20.86 -21.01
N ASP A 112 16.02 -19.86 -21.65
CA ASP A 112 17.45 -19.53 -21.51
C ASP A 112 17.74 -18.62 -20.32
N GLY A 113 16.75 -18.35 -19.43
CA GLY A 113 16.88 -17.50 -18.25
C GLY A 113 16.99 -16.00 -18.54
N LYS A 114 16.70 -15.57 -19.78
CA LYS A 114 16.68 -14.16 -20.16
C LYS A 114 15.29 -13.57 -19.95
N VAL A 115 15.22 -12.27 -19.71
CA VAL A 115 13.93 -11.57 -19.60
C VAL A 115 13.14 -11.70 -20.89
N ASN A 116 11.90 -12.12 -20.79
CA ASN A 116 11.00 -12.28 -21.92
C ASN A 116 10.67 -10.89 -22.52
N PRO A 117 10.98 -10.65 -23.81
CA PRO A 117 10.73 -9.35 -24.45
C PRO A 117 9.26 -8.91 -24.39
N ALA A 118 8.33 -9.86 -24.45
CA ALA A 118 6.89 -9.56 -24.33
C ALA A 118 6.55 -8.98 -22.96
N ILE A 119 7.13 -9.50 -21.89
CA ILE A 119 6.96 -8.94 -20.54
C ILE A 119 7.60 -7.55 -20.43
N SER A 120 8.79 -7.37 -20.97
CA SER A 120 9.45 -6.07 -21.00
C SER A 120 8.57 -5.01 -21.66
N LEU A 121 7.95 -5.32 -22.80
CA LEU A 121 7.02 -4.44 -23.48
C LEU A 121 5.76 -4.16 -22.63
N ILE A 122 5.12 -5.20 -22.10
CA ILE A 122 3.93 -5.06 -21.25
C ILE A 122 4.23 -4.20 -20.02
N THR A 123 5.36 -4.42 -19.36
CA THR A 123 5.74 -3.64 -18.17
C THR A 123 5.96 -2.18 -18.52
N THR A 124 6.58 -1.88 -19.66
CA THR A 124 6.76 -0.51 -20.15
C THR A 124 5.40 0.16 -20.41
N ILE A 125 4.50 -0.49 -21.11
CA ILE A 125 3.15 0.04 -21.38
C ILE A 125 2.39 0.28 -20.07
N LEU A 126 2.44 -0.64 -19.12
CA LEU A 126 1.76 -0.49 -17.84
C LEU A 126 2.33 0.67 -17.01
N LEU A 127 3.65 0.91 -17.08
CA LEU A 127 4.27 2.08 -16.45
C LEU A 127 3.74 3.38 -17.03
N GLU A 128 3.72 3.48 -18.35
CA GLU A 128 3.24 4.68 -19.05
C GLU A 128 1.75 4.94 -18.77
N VAL A 129 0.91 3.90 -18.82
CA VAL A 129 -0.52 4.02 -18.48
C VAL A 129 -0.69 4.51 -17.03
N SER A 130 0.06 3.95 -16.08
CA SER A 130 0.00 4.38 -14.67
C SER A 130 0.46 5.83 -14.46
N GLN A 131 1.44 6.30 -15.23
CA GLN A 131 1.85 7.70 -15.21
C GLN A 131 0.78 8.62 -15.79
N LEU A 132 0.16 8.21 -16.90
CA LEU A 132 -0.94 8.92 -17.52
C LEU A 132 -2.14 9.07 -16.58
N GLU A 133 -2.57 7.97 -15.95
CA GLU A 133 -3.66 8.00 -14.96
C GLU A 133 -3.38 8.99 -13.81
N ARG A 134 -2.16 8.97 -13.27
CA ARG A 134 -1.76 9.91 -12.20
C ARG A 134 -1.77 11.36 -12.67
N SER A 135 -1.40 11.60 -13.92
CA SER A 135 -1.43 12.96 -14.49
C SER A 135 -2.87 13.44 -14.65
N LEU A 136 -3.76 12.60 -15.19
CA LEU A 136 -5.18 12.90 -15.33
C LEU A 136 -5.88 13.17 -13.98
N ILE A 137 -5.55 12.39 -12.95
CA ILE A 137 -6.07 12.62 -11.59
C ILE A 137 -5.59 13.98 -11.08
N ARG A 138 -4.30 14.31 -11.22
CA ARG A 138 -3.76 15.61 -10.80
C ARG A 138 -4.42 16.78 -11.54
N ASP A 139 -4.66 16.64 -12.82
CA ASP A 139 -5.28 17.70 -13.62
C ASP A 139 -6.76 17.91 -13.24
N ARG A 140 -7.49 16.81 -12.98
CA ARG A 140 -8.85 16.90 -12.42
C ARG A 140 -8.87 17.57 -11.05
N MET A 141 -7.92 17.22 -10.17
CA MET A 141 -7.81 17.86 -8.85
C MET A 141 -7.49 19.36 -8.98
N LYS A 142 -6.55 19.75 -9.87
CA LYS A 142 -6.23 21.17 -10.13
C LYS A 142 -7.43 21.94 -10.65
N ALA A 143 -8.14 21.37 -11.63
CA ALA A 143 -9.35 21.99 -12.18
C ALA A 143 -10.46 22.13 -11.13
N GLY A 144 -10.70 21.08 -10.36
CA GLY A 144 -11.67 21.11 -9.24
C GLY A 144 -11.30 22.14 -8.17
N TYR A 145 -10.01 22.23 -7.82
CA TYR A 145 -9.52 23.24 -6.87
C TYR A 145 -9.66 24.67 -7.42
N ALA A 146 -9.37 24.89 -8.69
CA ALA A 146 -9.53 26.18 -9.32
C ALA A 146 -11.02 26.64 -9.32
N ALA A 147 -11.93 25.74 -9.68
CA ALA A 147 -13.36 25.99 -9.65
C ALA A 147 -13.87 26.25 -8.21
N TYR A 148 -13.39 25.50 -7.23
CA TYR A 148 -13.69 25.73 -5.80
C TYR A 148 -13.19 27.10 -5.34
N ARG A 149 -11.95 27.45 -5.70
CA ARG A 149 -11.34 28.75 -5.35
C ARG A 149 -12.14 29.92 -5.93
N GLN A 150 -12.63 29.78 -7.16
CA GLN A 150 -13.46 30.81 -7.80
C GLN A 150 -14.79 30.96 -7.08
N ARG A 151 -15.50 29.86 -6.79
CA ARG A 151 -16.75 29.89 -6.00
C ARG A 151 -16.56 30.49 -4.63
N CYS A 152 -15.46 30.22 -3.95
CA CYS A 152 -15.17 30.83 -2.64
C CYS A 152 -15.00 32.35 -2.74
N LYS A 153 -14.34 32.85 -3.81
CA LYS A 153 -14.18 34.27 -4.06
C LYS A 153 -15.54 34.95 -4.34
N GLU A 154 -16.35 34.36 -5.21
CA GLU A 154 -17.68 34.88 -5.59
C GLU A 154 -18.63 34.94 -4.38
N ASN A 155 -18.57 33.96 -3.48
CA ASN A 155 -19.44 33.88 -2.31
C ASN A 155 -18.81 34.48 -1.03
N GLY A 156 -17.64 35.11 -1.10
CA GLY A 156 -16.97 35.69 0.08
C GLY A 156 -16.56 34.66 1.15
N ILE A 157 -16.45 33.37 0.77
CA ILE A 157 -16.13 32.28 1.68
C ILE A 157 -14.61 32.15 1.81
N SER A 158 -14.10 32.17 3.06
CA SER A 158 -12.69 31.92 3.32
C SER A 158 -12.32 30.48 3.02
N MET A 159 -11.26 30.30 2.25
CA MET A 159 -10.73 28.95 1.94
C MET A 159 -10.04 28.34 3.16
N GLY A 160 -10.23 27.04 3.33
CA GLY A 160 -9.61 26.29 4.42
C GLY A 160 -10.60 25.89 5.52
N ARG A 161 -10.05 25.56 6.69
CA ARG A 161 -10.88 25.14 7.83
C ARG A 161 -11.71 26.32 8.33
N SER A 162 -13.03 26.13 8.45
CA SER A 162 -13.93 27.17 9.00
C SER A 162 -13.41 27.69 10.34
N THR A 163 -13.44 29.01 10.50
CA THR A 163 -13.09 29.68 11.75
C THR A 163 -14.06 29.32 12.89
N SER A 164 -15.30 28.91 12.55
CA SER A 164 -16.28 28.43 13.52
C SER A 164 -15.94 27.08 14.14
N TYR A 165 -15.02 26.29 13.53
CA TYR A 165 -14.53 25.03 14.09
C TYR A 165 -13.36 25.28 15.08
N ARG A 166 -13.50 26.20 15.98
CA ARG A 166 -12.61 26.27 17.15
C ARG A 166 -13.16 25.34 18.21
N LYS A 167 -12.32 24.40 18.69
CA LYS A 167 -12.67 23.63 19.88
C LYS A 167 -13.01 24.60 21.01
N SER A 168 -14.11 24.35 21.70
CA SER A 168 -14.45 25.11 22.89
C SER A 168 -13.33 25.00 23.96
N GLU A 169 -13.25 25.98 24.84
CA GLU A 169 -12.33 25.92 25.98
C GLU A 169 -12.53 24.63 26.79
N GLN A 170 -13.78 24.25 27.01
CA GLN A 170 -14.13 23.05 27.75
C GLN A 170 -13.56 21.79 27.07
N ALA A 171 -13.68 21.66 25.74
CA ALA A 171 -13.11 20.56 24.99
C ALA A 171 -11.57 20.51 25.03
N TYR A 172 -10.90 21.70 25.16
CA TYR A 172 -9.46 21.73 25.39
C TYR A 172 -9.09 21.29 26.81
N ARG A 173 -9.84 21.72 27.82
CA ARG A 173 -9.63 21.34 29.23
C ARG A 173 -9.81 19.83 29.45
N GLU A 174 -10.81 19.23 28.82
CA GLU A 174 -11.06 17.80 28.88
C GLU A 174 -9.94 17.01 28.17
N GLN A 175 -9.62 17.39 26.94
CA GLN A 175 -8.62 16.69 26.13
C GLN A 175 -7.21 16.72 26.72
N TYR A 176 -6.83 17.84 27.35
CA TYR A 176 -5.48 18.09 27.86
C TYR A 176 -5.44 18.23 29.39
N SER A 177 -6.35 17.55 30.07
CA SER A 177 -6.48 17.62 31.52
C SER A 177 -5.20 17.26 32.29
N LYS A 178 -4.46 16.25 31.79
CA LYS A 178 -3.18 15.81 32.35
C LYS A 178 -2.11 16.90 32.23
N GLU A 179 -1.99 17.50 31.07
CA GLU A 179 -1.01 18.53 30.75
C GLU A 179 -1.30 19.80 31.56
N LEU A 180 -2.56 20.19 31.66
CA LEU A 180 -2.98 21.35 32.48
C LEU A 180 -2.68 21.10 33.96
N THR A 181 -2.90 19.90 34.48
CA THR A 181 -2.55 19.54 35.86
C THR A 181 -1.05 19.64 36.12
N LEU A 182 -0.22 19.17 35.18
CA LEU A 182 1.23 19.29 35.27
C LEU A 182 1.71 20.74 35.19
N MET A 183 1.06 21.58 34.39
CA MET A 183 1.35 23.02 34.32
C MET A 183 1.00 23.74 35.63
N ARG A 184 -0.14 23.42 36.26
CA ARG A 184 -0.51 23.95 37.60
C ARG A 184 0.50 23.57 38.68
N LYS A 185 1.17 22.42 38.53
CA LYS A 185 2.29 21.98 39.40
C LYS A 185 3.62 22.61 39.03
N ASN A 186 3.64 23.65 38.20
CA ASN A 186 4.85 24.36 37.74
C ASN A 186 5.88 23.46 37.01
N VAL A 187 5.47 22.36 36.41
CA VAL A 187 6.36 21.54 35.59
C VAL A 187 6.67 22.28 34.27
N SER A 188 7.93 22.32 33.88
CA SER A 188 8.32 23.03 32.65
C SER A 188 7.66 22.42 31.40
N LEU A 189 7.27 23.28 30.44
CA LEU A 189 6.62 22.82 29.19
C LEU A 189 7.46 21.78 28.43
N ARG A 190 8.81 21.89 28.52
CA ARG A 190 9.72 20.93 27.89
C ARG A 190 9.62 19.56 28.53
N ASN A 191 9.50 19.51 29.85
CA ASN A 191 9.33 18.22 30.56
C ASN A 191 7.93 17.65 30.34
N ILE A 192 6.89 18.48 30.32
CA ILE A 192 5.53 18.04 29.97
C ILE A 192 5.50 17.44 28.56
N SER A 193 6.12 18.10 27.57
CA SER A 193 6.22 17.59 26.21
C SER A 193 6.90 16.20 26.15
N LYS A 194 7.98 16.02 26.94
CA LYS A 194 8.67 14.72 27.01
C LYS A 194 7.82 13.63 27.67
N LEU A 195 7.05 13.97 28.69
CA LEU A 195 6.24 13.02 29.46
C LEU A 195 4.94 12.63 28.73
N THR A 196 4.32 13.56 28.01
CA THR A 196 2.99 13.36 27.41
C THR A 196 3.02 13.19 25.89
N GLY A 197 4.15 13.47 25.25
CA GLY A 197 4.29 13.45 23.78
C GLY A 197 3.62 14.63 23.08
N VAL A 198 2.98 15.55 23.82
CA VAL A 198 2.29 16.70 23.24
C VAL A 198 3.30 17.77 22.80
N SER A 199 3.12 18.31 21.59
CA SER A 199 4.05 19.29 21.03
C SER A 199 4.12 20.58 21.85
N MET A 200 5.30 21.20 21.90
CA MET A 200 5.53 22.48 22.58
C MET A 200 4.56 23.59 22.12
N ASN A 201 4.23 23.62 20.84
CA ASN A 201 3.30 24.61 20.28
C ASN A 201 1.87 24.39 20.81
N THR A 202 1.44 23.14 20.92
CA THR A 202 0.16 22.79 21.55
C THR A 202 0.15 23.19 23.03
N LEU A 203 1.22 22.88 23.77
CA LEU A 203 1.35 23.23 25.19
C LEU A 203 1.30 24.73 25.39
N ARG A 204 1.98 25.54 24.59
CA ARG A 204 1.90 27.02 24.64
C ARG A 204 0.47 27.52 24.41
N LYS A 205 -0.25 26.88 23.46
CA LYS A 205 -1.63 27.26 23.15
C LYS A 205 -2.59 26.95 24.29
N ILE A 206 -2.47 25.79 24.94
CA ILE A 206 -3.36 25.38 26.01
C ILE A 206 -3.02 26.06 27.36
N LYS A 207 -1.82 26.62 27.50
CA LYS A 207 -1.41 27.38 28.72
C LYS A 207 -2.37 28.52 29.07
N GLN A 208 -3.04 29.09 28.05
CA GLN A 208 -4.04 30.15 28.27
C GLN A 208 -5.32 29.67 29.02
N TYR A 209 -5.49 28.37 29.20
CA TYR A 209 -6.66 27.77 29.84
C TYR A 209 -6.37 27.27 31.27
N ILE A 210 -5.20 27.59 31.82
CA ILE A 210 -4.88 27.32 33.23
C ILE A 210 -5.67 28.26 34.13
#